data_31737983b0ea826c1fd01fc7b9d80353
#
_entry.id   31737983b0ea826c1fd01fc7b9d80353
#
_cell.length_a   1.000
_cell.length_b   1.000
_cell.length_c   1.000
_cell.angle_alpha   90.00
_cell.angle_beta   90.00
_cell.angle_gamma   90.00
#
_symmetry.space_group_name_H-M   'P 1'
#
loop_
_entity.id
_entity.type
_entity.pdbx_description
1 polymer ?
#
loop_
_entity_poly.entity_id
_entity_poly.type
_entity_poly.pdbx_seq_one_letter_code
_entity_poly.pdbx_strand_id
1 'polypeptide(L)'
;MNQISSSQKVVLIGASSGIGLELARIYIAAGCVVGLAARRTAPLLTLKQLAPQRVFVKELDVTSEGATEALAELVQEMGGMDLYLHVAGIGKQNRTLQAGIELDTFRTNVLGFGQMVGWAYRYFAARGSGHLAAISSIAGTKGLGAAPAYSATKRFQNTYLQALAQQARMEGHPICFTDIRPGFVDTPLLSGAQKYPLMMPADKVARTIARAIAQKRRVMVIDWRYAIITFFWRLIPNALWERMVIRTKAKS
;
A
#
# COMPACT_ATOMS: atom_id res chain seq x y z
N MET A 1 15.31 -6.42 -18.78
CA MET A 1 14.67 -6.43 -17.43
C MET A 1 14.94 -5.07 -16.82
N ASN A 2 13.91 -4.25 -16.53
CA ASN A 2 14.13 -3.01 -15.79
C ASN A 2 14.58 -3.39 -14.37
N GLN A 3 15.86 -3.15 -14.07
CA GLN A 3 16.39 -3.32 -12.72
C GLN A 3 16.08 -2.09 -11.87
N ILE A 4 15.98 -2.27 -10.56
CA ILE A 4 15.89 -1.17 -9.60
C ILE A 4 17.19 -0.37 -9.71
N SER A 5 17.09 0.95 -9.96
CA SER A 5 18.27 1.80 -10.02
C SER A 5 18.83 2.07 -8.62
N SER A 6 20.10 1.86 -8.41
CA SER A 6 20.77 2.13 -7.12
C SER A 6 20.76 3.61 -6.72
N SER A 7 20.59 4.53 -7.68
CA SER A 7 20.48 5.97 -7.40
C SER A 7 19.06 6.43 -7.04
N GLN A 8 18.07 5.53 -7.08
CA GLN A 8 16.67 5.89 -6.83
C GLN A 8 16.43 6.24 -5.35
N LYS A 9 15.69 7.34 -5.13
CA LYS A 9 15.24 7.76 -3.81
C LYS A 9 13.81 7.27 -3.56
N VAL A 10 13.65 6.35 -2.61
CA VAL A 10 12.40 5.62 -2.34
C VAL A 10 11.88 5.97 -0.96
N VAL A 11 10.65 6.46 -0.86
CA VAL A 11 9.96 6.65 0.40
C VAL A 11 8.92 5.55 0.60
N LEU A 12 8.99 4.85 1.75
CA LEU A 12 8.03 3.81 2.16
C LEU A 12 7.28 4.25 3.40
N ILE A 13 5.96 4.37 3.28
CA ILE A 13 5.06 4.62 4.41
C ILE A 13 4.45 3.30 4.86
N GLY A 14 4.68 2.92 6.13
CA GLY A 14 4.24 1.62 6.67
C GLY A 14 5.30 0.53 6.58
N ALA A 15 6.58 0.90 6.77
CA ALA A 15 7.74 0.01 6.59
C ALA A 15 8.08 -0.87 7.81
N SER A 16 7.31 -0.83 8.91
CA SER A 16 7.71 -1.49 10.18
C SER A 16 7.36 -2.98 10.27
N SER A 17 6.62 -3.54 9.31
CA SER A 17 6.25 -4.97 9.32
C SER A 17 5.73 -5.44 7.96
N GLY A 18 5.57 -6.76 7.81
CA GLY A 18 4.93 -7.40 6.65
C GLY A 18 5.53 -7.00 5.32
N ILE A 19 4.69 -6.69 4.34
CA ILE A 19 5.10 -6.32 2.98
C ILE A 19 6.03 -5.10 2.98
N GLY A 20 5.75 -4.09 3.82
CA GLY A 20 6.55 -2.86 3.88
C GLY A 20 7.96 -3.10 4.36
N LEU A 21 8.14 -3.95 5.37
CA LEU A 21 9.46 -4.35 5.88
C LEU A 21 10.27 -5.10 4.81
N GLU A 22 9.65 -6.03 4.11
CA GLU A 22 10.32 -6.80 3.06
C GLU A 22 10.68 -5.93 1.84
N LEU A 23 9.81 -4.98 1.46
CA LEU A 23 10.13 -4.00 0.42
C LEU A 23 11.30 -3.09 0.81
N ALA A 24 11.33 -2.63 2.07
CA ALA A 24 12.45 -1.85 2.58
C ALA A 24 13.78 -2.61 2.44
N ARG A 25 13.81 -3.90 2.84
CA ARG A 25 14.99 -4.76 2.65
C ARG A 25 15.44 -4.85 1.19
N ILE A 26 14.48 -5.03 0.28
CA ILE A 26 14.75 -5.12 -1.17
C ILE A 26 15.39 -3.84 -1.71
N TYR A 27 14.82 -2.66 -1.39
CA TYR A 27 15.34 -1.39 -1.88
C TYR A 27 16.68 -1.02 -1.24
N ILE A 28 16.90 -1.34 0.04
CA ILE A 28 18.20 -1.16 0.72
C ILE A 28 19.26 -2.05 0.05
N ALA A 29 18.95 -3.33 -0.18
CA ALA A 29 19.86 -4.28 -0.84
C ALA A 29 20.15 -3.89 -2.30
N ALA A 30 19.21 -3.25 -3.00
CA ALA A 30 19.39 -2.71 -4.34
C ALA A 30 20.26 -1.44 -4.39
N GLY A 31 20.70 -0.91 -3.24
CA GLY A 31 21.57 0.27 -3.19
C GLY A 31 20.82 1.61 -3.19
N CYS A 32 19.49 1.63 -3.13
CA CYS A 32 18.70 2.84 -3.13
C CYS A 32 18.93 3.70 -1.89
N VAL A 33 18.64 5.00 -2.00
CA VAL A 33 18.42 5.87 -0.85
C VAL A 33 16.98 5.67 -0.39
N VAL A 34 16.77 5.31 0.88
CA VAL A 34 15.46 4.85 1.36
C VAL A 34 15.01 5.64 2.59
N GLY A 35 13.86 6.30 2.48
CA GLY A 35 13.14 6.90 3.60
C GLY A 35 12.07 5.94 4.12
N LEU A 36 12.18 5.56 5.37
CA LEU A 36 11.29 4.63 6.04
C LEU A 36 10.45 5.36 7.07
N ALA A 37 9.14 5.29 6.94
CA ALA A 37 8.23 5.92 7.90
C ALA A 37 7.20 4.93 8.45
N ALA A 38 7.00 4.96 9.76
CA ALA A 38 5.96 4.22 10.48
C ALA A 38 5.81 4.74 11.92
N ARG A 39 4.72 4.38 12.59
CA ARG A 39 4.51 4.68 14.02
C ARG A 39 5.53 4.00 14.93
N ARG A 40 5.97 2.79 14.58
CA ARG A 40 6.98 2.02 15.31
C ARG A 40 8.31 2.15 14.60
N THR A 41 9.24 2.84 15.23
CA THR A 41 10.57 3.15 14.63
C THR A 41 11.61 2.06 14.90
N ALA A 42 11.49 1.27 15.97
CA ALA A 42 12.50 0.27 16.31
C ALA A 42 12.87 -0.70 15.18
N PRO A 43 11.91 -1.30 14.42
CA PRO A 43 12.26 -2.12 13.26
C PRO A 43 12.94 -1.33 12.14
N LEU A 44 12.64 -0.03 11.99
CA LEU A 44 13.23 0.84 10.98
C LEU A 44 14.67 1.19 11.32
N LEU A 45 14.96 1.42 12.61
CA LEU A 45 16.32 1.69 13.09
C LEU A 45 17.23 0.46 12.88
N THR A 46 16.70 -0.75 13.06
CA THR A 46 17.42 -1.99 12.71
C THR A 46 17.76 -2.03 11.21
N LEU A 47 16.83 -1.63 10.34
CA LEU A 47 17.10 -1.54 8.90
C LEU A 47 18.12 -0.45 8.57
N LYS A 48 18.11 0.67 9.28
CA LYS A 48 19.09 1.75 9.10
C LYS A 48 20.53 1.28 9.35
N GLN A 49 20.73 0.34 10.27
CA GLN A 49 22.06 -0.24 10.54
C GLN A 49 22.64 -0.96 9.31
N LEU A 50 21.81 -1.46 8.38
CA LEU A 50 22.29 -2.12 7.15
C LEU A 50 22.94 -1.14 6.16
N ALA A 51 22.54 0.13 6.18
CA ALA A 51 23.09 1.17 5.31
C ALA A 51 22.87 2.57 5.92
N PRO A 52 23.63 2.95 6.99
CA PRO A 52 23.36 4.15 7.79
C PRO A 52 23.33 5.45 6.99
N GLN A 53 24.13 5.53 5.92
CA GLN A 53 24.25 6.73 5.06
C GLN A 53 23.15 6.84 4.00
N ARG A 54 22.37 5.77 3.77
CA ARG A 54 21.35 5.71 2.71
C ARG A 54 19.96 5.44 3.25
N VAL A 55 19.80 5.16 4.55
CA VAL A 55 18.49 4.88 5.17
C VAL A 55 18.16 5.98 6.17
N PHE A 56 17.07 6.66 5.91
CA PHE A 56 16.47 7.71 6.73
C PHE A 56 15.23 7.17 7.41
N VAL A 57 15.02 7.51 8.69
CA VAL A 57 13.91 6.99 9.49
C VAL A 57 13.12 8.13 10.08
N LYS A 58 11.80 8.08 9.93
CA LYS A 58 10.87 9.05 10.51
C LYS A 58 9.75 8.34 11.24
N GLU A 59 9.46 8.76 12.47
CA GLU A 59 8.21 8.40 13.12
C GLU A 59 7.07 9.14 12.42
N LEU A 60 6.04 8.39 12.00
CA LEU A 60 4.94 8.96 11.27
C LEU A 60 3.66 8.13 11.48
N ASP A 61 2.63 8.74 12.00
CA ASP A 61 1.26 8.23 11.96
C ASP A 61 0.50 8.92 10.84
N VAL A 62 0.05 8.16 9.84
CA VAL A 62 -0.69 8.71 8.70
C VAL A 62 -2.02 9.36 9.09
N THR A 63 -2.50 9.17 10.32
CA THR A 63 -3.73 9.77 10.83
C THR A 63 -3.53 11.06 11.60
N SER A 64 -2.27 11.43 11.88
CA SER A 64 -1.95 12.68 12.59
C SER A 64 -2.05 13.91 11.69
N GLU A 65 -2.32 15.08 12.30
CA GLU A 65 -2.34 16.36 11.59
C GLU A 65 -0.97 16.72 11.01
N GLY A 66 0.14 16.41 11.71
CA GLY A 66 1.52 16.65 11.26
C GLY A 66 2.09 15.56 10.32
N ALA A 67 1.28 14.66 9.76
CA ALA A 67 1.79 13.55 8.96
C ALA A 67 2.45 14.00 7.64
N THR A 68 1.92 15.02 7.01
CA THR A 68 2.44 15.57 5.75
C THR A 68 3.71 16.37 5.96
N GLU A 69 3.84 17.06 7.08
CA GLU A 69 5.03 17.80 7.52
C GLU A 69 6.17 16.83 7.81
N ALA A 70 5.89 15.74 8.56
CA ALA A 70 6.88 14.71 8.82
C ALA A 70 7.34 13.99 7.52
N LEU A 71 6.45 13.81 6.54
CA LEU A 71 6.82 13.31 5.22
C LEU A 71 7.71 14.33 4.46
N ALA A 72 7.37 15.61 4.50
CA ALA A 72 8.15 16.66 3.85
C ALA A 72 9.58 16.72 4.41
N GLU A 73 9.72 16.68 5.74
CA GLU A 73 11.02 16.64 6.41
C GLU A 73 11.84 15.41 5.99
N LEU A 74 11.23 14.22 5.97
CA LEU A 74 11.90 12.99 5.53
C LEU A 74 12.40 13.13 4.08
N VAL A 75 11.58 13.65 3.18
CA VAL A 75 11.95 13.86 1.77
C VAL A 75 13.07 14.89 1.64
N GLN A 76 13.06 15.95 2.45
CA GLN A 76 14.11 16.97 2.49
C GLN A 76 15.43 16.36 2.99
N GLU A 77 15.44 15.60 4.09
CA GLU A 77 16.60 14.91 4.62
C GLU A 77 17.24 13.95 3.59
N MET A 78 16.42 13.30 2.76
CA MET A 78 16.88 12.43 1.66
C MET A 78 17.39 13.19 0.43
N GLY A 79 17.18 14.50 0.38
CA GLY A 79 17.47 15.32 -0.79
C GLY A 79 16.51 15.07 -1.96
N GLY A 80 15.28 14.65 -1.70
CA GLY A 80 14.23 14.43 -2.69
C GLY A 80 13.67 13.00 -2.72
N MET A 81 12.70 12.75 -3.61
CA MET A 81 12.00 11.47 -3.75
C MET A 81 11.70 11.19 -5.22
N ASP A 82 11.95 9.94 -5.68
CA ASP A 82 11.65 9.46 -7.04
C ASP A 82 10.46 8.48 -7.03
N LEU A 83 10.33 7.70 -5.96
CA LEU A 83 9.26 6.74 -5.73
C LEU A 83 8.64 6.96 -4.35
N TYR A 84 7.34 7.21 -4.33
CA TYR A 84 6.51 7.16 -3.14
C TYR A 84 5.77 5.83 -3.10
N LEU A 85 5.91 5.06 -2.03
CA LEU A 85 5.26 3.77 -1.85
C LEU A 85 4.42 3.74 -0.57
N HIS A 86 3.10 3.81 -0.72
CA HIS A 86 2.16 3.75 0.39
C HIS A 86 1.79 2.29 0.71
N VAL A 87 2.30 1.80 1.84
CA VAL A 87 2.02 0.44 2.34
C VAL A 87 1.16 0.47 3.60
N ALA A 88 1.14 1.62 4.30
CA ALA A 88 0.37 1.79 5.51
C ALA A 88 -1.12 1.51 5.28
N GLY A 89 -1.70 0.73 6.18
CA GLY A 89 -3.12 0.41 6.15
C GLY A 89 -3.46 -0.61 7.23
N ILE A 90 -4.69 -0.61 7.63
CA ILE A 90 -5.24 -1.56 8.60
C ILE A 90 -6.48 -2.24 8.04
N GLY A 91 -6.82 -3.40 8.58
CA GLY A 91 -8.04 -4.11 8.23
C GLY A 91 -8.30 -5.24 9.21
N LYS A 92 -9.55 -5.31 9.64
CA LYS A 92 -10.06 -6.39 10.49
C LYS A 92 -11.41 -6.84 9.97
N GLN A 93 -11.75 -8.10 10.18
CA GLN A 93 -13.14 -8.53 10.04
C GLN A 93 -13.96 -7.88 11.15
N ASN A 94 -15.15 -7.39 10.81
CA ASN A 94 -16.03 -6.68 11.73
C ASN A 94 -17.51 -6.96 11.41
N ARG A 95 -17.93 -8.21 11.62
CA ARG A 95 -19.30 -8.64 11.33
C ARG A 95 -20.36 -8.02 12.26
N THR A 96 -19.92 -7.54 13.41
CA THR A 96 -20.79 -6.89 14.42
C THR A 96 -20.82 -5.38 14.30
N LEU A 97 -20.11 -4.82 13.31
CA LEU A 97 -20.03 -3.37 13.04
C LEU A 97 -19.60 -2.55 14.26
N GLN A 98 -18.61 -3.06 15.01
CA GLN A 98 -18.02 -2.31 16.13
C GLN A 98 -17.47 -0.97 15.61
N ALA A 99 -18.04 0.12 16.11
CA ALA A 99 -17.78 1.48 15.59
C ALA A 99 -16.29 1.86 15.60
N GLY A 100 -15.54 1.50 16.66
CA GLY A 100 -14.11 1.77 16.74
C GLY A 100 -13.32 1.14 15.60
N ILE A 101 -13.60 -0.13 15.25
CA ILE A 101 -12.93 -0.84 14.15
C ILE A 101 -13.23 -0.18 12.80
N GLU A 102 -14.49 0.21 12.55
CA GLU A 102 -14.90 0.88 11.31
C GLU A 102 -14.21 2.24 11.19
N LEU A 103 -14.31 3.07 12.25
CA LEU A 103 -13.75 4.43 12.25
C LEU A 103 -12.22 4.42 12.12
N ASP A 104 -11.51 3.55 12.83
CA ASP A 104 -10.05 3.45 12.71
C ASP A 104 -9.64 3.02 11.30
N THR A 105 -10.43 2.12 10.69
CA THR A 105 -10.20 1.69 9.30
C THR A 105 -10.39 2.87 8.33
N PHE A 106 -11.43 3.69 8.51
CA PHE A 106 -11.65 4.88 7.68
C PHE A 106 -10.57 5.94 7.92
N ARG A 107 -10.23 6.24 9.18
CA ARG A 107 -9.18 7.23 9.50
C ARG A 107 -7.85 6.85 8.82
N THR A 108 -7.42 5.59 8.93
CA THR A 108 -6.15 5.14 8.37
C THR A 108 -6.18 5.01 6.86
N ASN A 109 -7.18 4.27 6.32
CA ASN A 109 -7.17 3.85 4.91
C ASN A 109 -7.83 4.86 3.96
N VAL A 110 -8.57 5.85 4.48
CA VAL A 110 -9.21 6.90 3.68
C VAL A 110 -8.55 8.24 3.97
N LEU A 111 -8.70 8.78 5.18
CA LEU A 111 -8.18 10.10 5.51
C LEU A 111 -6.65 10.13 5.48
N GLY A 112 -6.00 9.23 6.23
CA GLY A 112 -4.55 9.11 6.24
C GLY A 112 -3.96 8.80 4.87
N PHE A 113 -4.57 7.87 4.13
CA PHE A 113 -4.17 7.58 2.76
C PHE A 113 -4.31 8.80 1.85
N GLY A 114 -5.46 9.49 1.90
CA GLY A 114 -5.76 10.63 1.03
C GLY A 114 -4.80 11.79 1.23
N GLN A 115 -4.51 12.18 2.49
CA GLN A 115 -3.58 13.27 2.77
C GLN A 115 -2.14 12.95 2.32
N MET A 116 -1.66 11.73 2.60
CA MET A 116 -0.29 11.32 2.26
C MET A 116 -0.09 11.18 0.75
N VAL A 117 -1.02 10.50 0.07
CA VAL A 117 -0.98 10.32 -1.39
C VAL A 117 -1.20 11.64 -2.12
N GLY A 118 -2.11 12.49 -1.63
CA GLY A 118 -2.34 13.82 -2.18
C GLY A 118 -1.11 14.72 -2.04
N TRP A 119 -0.39 14.65 -0.91
CA TRP A 119 0.88 15.36 -0.75
C TRP A 119 1.94 14.85 -1.75
N ALA A 120 2.11 13.55 -1.87
CA ALA A 120 3.07 12.94 -2.81
C ALA A 120 2.74 13.29 -4.28
N TYR A 121 1.45 13.36 -4.64
CA TYR A 121 1.01 13.81 -5.95
C TYR A 121 1.46 15.24 -6.23
N ARG A 122 1.16 16.19 -5.32
CA ARG A 122 1.56 17.61 -5.47
C ARG A 122 3.08 17.76 -5.55
N TYR A 123 3.84 17.00 -4.74
CA TYR A 123 5.29 16.98 -4.79
C TYR A 123 5.81 16.58 -6.18
N PHE A 124 5.27 15.49 -6.76
CA PHE A 124 5.69 15.03 -8.08
C PHE A 124 5.21 15.95 -9.21
N ALA A 125 4.04 16.54 -9.08
CA ALA A 125 3.54 17.54 -10.03
C ALA A 125 4.46 18.77 -10.08
N ALA A 126 4.84 19.32 -8.93
CA ALA A 126 5.77 20.44 -8.83
C ALA A 126 7.19 20.09 -9.32
N ARG A 127 7.64 18.85 -9.08
CA ARG A 127 8.95 18.36 -9.53
C ARG A 127 8.99 18.05 -11.04
N GLY A 128 7.84 17.88 -11.68
CA GLY A 128 7.73 17.51 -13.09
C GLY A 128 7.99 16.03 -13.39
N SER A 129 8.15 15.17 -12.39
CA SER A 129 8.28 13.71 -12.57
C SER A 129 8.19 12.95 -11.26
N GLY A 130 7.75 11.68 -11.32
CA GLY A 130 7.77 10.79 -10.16
C GLY A 130 7.00 9.50 -10.38
N HIS A 131 7.06 8.62 -9.38
CA HIS A 131 6.31 7.37 -9.36
C HIS A 131 5.55 7.22 -8.04
N LEU A 132 4.23 7.20 -8.10
CA LEU A 132 3.35 7.00 -6.97
C LEU A 132 2.81 5.56 -7.01
N ALA A 133 3.21 4.74 -6.05
CA ALA A 133 2.75 3.37 -5.89
C ALA A 133 2.02 3.20 -4.56
N ALA A 134 0.96 2.38 -4.54
CA ALA A 134 0.25 2.08 -3.31
C ALA A 134 -0.22 0.63 -3.27
N ILE A 135 -0.27 0.08 -2.05
CA ILE A 135 -0.79 -1.26 -1.80
C ILE A 135 -2.26 -1.14 -1.37
N SER A 136 -3.14 -1.35 -2.32
CA SER A 136 -4.56 -1.46 -2.08
C SER A 136 -4.96 -2.91 -1.70
N SER A 137 -5.86 -3.56 -2.40
CA SER A 137 -6.23 -4.97 -2.20
C SER A 137 -7.18 -5.47 -3.29
N ILE A 138 -7.24 -6.79 -3.48
CA ILE A 138 -8.36 -7.43 -4.20
C ILE A 138 -9.70 -7.20 -3.49
N ALA A 139 -9.70 -6.94 -2.18
CA ALA A 139 -10.91 -6.64 -1.40
C ALA A 139 -11.66 -5.39 -1.91
N GLY A 140 -10.97 -4.49 -2.62
CA GLY A 140 -11.59 -3.34 -3.29
C GLY A 140 -12.39 -3.69 -4.55
N THR A 141 -12.45 -4.96 -4.97
CA THR A 141 -13.20 -5.38 -6.16
C THR A 141 -14.70 -5.40 -5.92
N LYS A 142 -15.14 -5.87 -4.76
CA LYS A 142 -16.55 -5.97 -4.31
C LYS A 142 -16.66 -5.68 -2.81
N GLY A 143 -17.84 -5.27 -2.35
CA GLY A 143 -18.15 -5.18 -0.93
C GLY A 143 -18.09 -6.55 -0.26
N LEU A 144 -17.40 -6.65 0.87
CA LEU A 144 -17.26 -7.89 1.64
C LEU A 144 -17.95 -7.76 3.00
N GLY A 145 -19.06 -8.46 3.20
CA GLY A 145 -19.86 -8.41 4.43
C GLY A 145 -19.09 -8.82 5.70
N ALA A 146 -18.00 -9.58 5.58
CA ALA A 146 -17.14 -9.91 6.71
C ALA A 146 -16.24 -8.74 7.16
N ALA A 147 -15.97 -7.75 6.29
CA ALA A 147 -15.09 -6.61 6.55
C ALA A 147 -15.57 -5.37 5.76
N PRO A 148 -16.72 -4.77 6.13
CA PRO A 148 -17.35 -3.71 5.34
C PRO A 148 -16.43 -2.50 5.14
N ALA A 149 -15.95 -1.87 6.23
CA ALA A 149 -15.05 -0.73 6.15
C ALA A 149 -13.79 -1.05 5.36
N TYR A 150 -13.17 -2.22 5.58
CA TYR A 150 -11.95 -2.58 4.87
C TYR A 150 -12.17 -2.66 3.36
N SER A 151 -13.20 -3.38 2.90
CA SER A 151 -13.47 -3.50 1.46
C SER A 151 -13.84 -2.15 0.83
N ALA A 152 -14.64 -1.34 1.53
CA ALA A 152 -15.01 -0.01 1.09
C ALA A 152 -13.79 0.90 0.96
N THR A 153 -12.88 0.91 1.97
CA THR A 153 -11.67 1.73 1.94
C THR A 153 -10.69 1.29 0.85
N LYS A 154 -10.58 -0.01 0.58
CA LYS A 154 -9.74 -0.52 -0.52
C LYS A 154 -10.33 -0.17 -1.89
N ARG A 155 -11.64 -0.11 -2.02
CA ARG A 155 -12.30 0.41 -3.23
C ARG A 155 -12.03 1.91 -3.40
N PHE A 156 -12.14 2.70 -2.33
CA PHE A 156 -11.77 4.11 -2.33
C PHE A 156 -10.34 4.29 -2.87
N GLN A 157 -9.35 3.54 -2.32
CA GLN A 157 -7.95 3.64 -2.75
C GLN A 157 -7.78 3.34 -4.24
N ASN A 158 -8.44 2.29 -4.77
CA ASN A 158 -8.40 1.97 -6.20
C ASN A 158 -8.93 3.12 -7.07
N THR A 159 -10.08 3.68 -6.68
CA THR A 159 -10.74 4.77 -7.43
C THR A 159 -9.96 6.07 -7.31
N TYR A 160 -9.43 6.39 -6.12
CA TYR A 160 -8.64 7.61 -5.92
C TYR A 160 -7.35 7.60 -6.74
N LEU A 161 -6.60 6.47 -6.75
CA LEU A 161 -5.42 6.31 -7.60
C LEU A 161 -5.75 6.38 -9.10
N GLN A 162 -6.93 5.93 -9.50
CA GLN A 162 -7.41 6.04 -10.88
C GLN A 162 -7.68 7.50 -11.24
N ALA A 163 -8.37 8.23 -10.37
CA ALA A 163 -8.69 9.64 -10.56
C ALA A 163 -7.42 10.51 -10.63
N LEU A 164 -6.47 10.30 -9.71
CA LEU A 164 -5.19 11.03 -9.73
C LEU A 164 -4.38 10.75 -10.99
N ALA A 165 -4.38 9.51 -11.50
CA ALA A 165 -3.71 9.19 -12.76
C ALA A 165 -4.37 9.87 -13.97
N GLN A 166 -5.70 10.01 -13.97
CA GLN A 166 -6.43 10.77 -14.97
C GLN A 166 -6.11 12.26 -14.87
N GLN A 167 -6.15 12.83 -13.66
CA GLN A 167 -5.81 14.23 -13.41
C GLN A 167 -4.39 14.56 -13.86
N ALA A 168 -3.40 13.73 -13.50
CA ALA A 168 -2.02 13.93 -13.94
C ALA A 168 -1.90 13.99 -15.47
N ARG A 169 -2.67 13.16 -16.18
CA ARG A 169 -2.70 13.18 -17.65
C ARG A 169 -3.35 14.45 -18.19
N MET A 170 -4.45 14.89 -17.59
CA MET A 170 -5.15 16.13 -17.98
C MET A 170 -4.28 17.37 -17.80
N GLU A 171 -3.50 17.41 -16.70
CA GLU A 171 -2.61 18.52 -16.35
C GLU A 171 -1.21 18.40 -16.96
N GLY A 172 -0.94 17.35 -17.75
CA GLY A 172 0.37 17.14 -18.38
C GLY A 172 1.49 16.76 -17.41
N HIS A 173 1.17 16.28 -16.21
CA HIS A 173 2.18 15.85 -15.24
C HIS A 173 2.69 14.43 -15.55
N PRO A 174 3.99 14.22 -15.80
CA PRO A 174 4.55 12.90 -16.13
C PRO A 174 4.76 12.03 -14.88
N ILE A 175 3.68 11.78 -14.15
CA ILE A 175 3.67 10.96 -12.94
C ILE A 175 3.26 9.53 -13.33
N CYS A 176 4.07 8.55 -12.92
CA CYS A 176 3.73 7.15 -13.03
C CYS A 176 2.90 6.69 -11.83
N PHE A 177 1.91 5.82 -12.04
CA PHE A 177 1.08 5.27 -10.98
C PHE A 177 1.09 3.75 -11.01
N THR A 178 1.25 3.12 -9.83
CA THR A 178 1.12 1.67 -9.69
C THR A 178 0.17 1.33 -8.54
N ASP A 179 -0.98 0.73 -8.85
CA ASP A 179 -1.95 0.20 -7.89
C ASP A 179 -1.72 -1.30 -7.71
N ILE A 180 -1.19 -1.70 -6.55
CA ILE A 180 -0.88 -3.08 -6.21
C ILE A 180 -2.04 -3.65 -5.40
N ARG A 181 -2.58 -4.78 -5.87
CA ARG A 181 -3.77 -5.43 -5.30
C ARG A 181 -3.45 -6.86 -4.85
N PRO A 182 -2.86 -7.05 -3.67
CA PRO A 182 -2.61 -8.39 -3.13
C PRO A 182 -3.91 -9.08 -2.74
N GLY A 183 -3.88 -10.43 -2.78
CA GLY A 183 -4.78 -11.28 -2.05
C GLY A 183 -4.35 -11.42 -0.58
N PHE A 184 -4.55 -12.60 0.01
CA PHE A 184 -4.13 -12.86 1.39
C PHE A 184 -2.62 -13.07 1.48
N VAL A 185 -1.96 -12.27 2.33
CA VAL A 185 -0.51 -12.30 2.55
C VAL A 185 -0.24 -12.55 4.02
N ASP A 186 0.69 -13.44 4.32
CA ASP A 186 1.10 -13.77 5.69
C ASP A 186 1.85 -12.57 6.31
N THR A 187 1.11 -11.80 7.07
CA THR A 187 1.56 -10.56 7.71
C THR A 187 0.82 -10.37 9.03
N PRO A 188 1.33 -9.52 9.93
CA PRO A 188 0.61 -9.17 11.16
C PRO A 188 -0.80 -8.64 10.96
N LEU A 189 -1.13 -8.11 9.77
CA LEU A 189 -2.48 -7.66 9.43
C LEU A 189 -3.51 -8.80 9.45
N LEU A 190 -3.08 -10.02 9.10
CA LEU A 190 -3.92 -11.22 9.05
C LEU A 190 -3.61 -12.21 10.18
N SER A 191 -2.79 -11.82 11.16
CA SER A 191 -2.50 -12.63 12.34
C SER A 191 -3.79 -12.82 13.16
N GLY A 192 -4.29 -14.05 13.26
CA GLY A 192 -5.50 -14.39 13.99
C GLY A 192 -5.94 -15.84 13.79
N ALA A 193 -7.07 -16.21 14.43
CA ALA A 193 -7.61 -17.57 14.42
C ALA A 193 -8.27 -18.01 13.09
N GLN A 194 -8.08 -17.29 11.99
CA GLN A 194 -8.73 -17.61 10.71
C GLN A 194 -7.76 -18.19 9.71
N LYS A 195 -8.18 -19.22 8.98
CA LYS A 195 -7.48 -19.74 7.80
C LYS A 195 -7.96 -18.99 6.56
N TYR A 196 -7.02 -18.34 5.88
CA TYR A 196 -7.31 -17.68 4.60
C TYR A 196 -6.85 -18.58 3.44
N PRO A 197 -7.63 -18.66 2.35
CA PRO A 197 -7.24 -19.44 1.19
C PRO A 197 -6.04 -18.78 0.47
N LEU A 198 -5.21 -19.61 -0.17
CA LEU A 198 -4.13 -19.14 -1.05
C LEU A 198 -3.20 -18.11 -0.40
N MET A 199 -2.92 -18.24 0.90
CA MET A 199 -2.03 -17.32 1.63
C MET A 199 -0.63 -17.34 1.04
N MET A 200 -0.04 -16.16 0.85
CA MET A 200 1.26 -15.99 0.23
C MET A 200 2.29 -15.47 1.23
N PRO A 201 3.56 -15.93 1.19
CA PRO A 201 4.64 -15.38 1.99
C PRO A 201 4.93 -13.91 1.64
N ALA A 202 5.13 -13.06 2.65
CA ALA A 202 5.32 -11.63 2.48
C ALA A 202 6.57 -11.29 1.63
N ASP A 203 7.66 -12.04 1.77
CA ASP A 203 8.89 -11.87 1.01
C ASP A 203 8.71 -12.13 -0.48
N LYS A 204 7.95 -13.19 -0.87
CA LYS A 204 7.62 -13.48 -2.28
C LYS A 204 6.74 -12.39 -2.88
N VAL A 205 5.75 -11.93 -2.12
CA VAL A 205 4.87 -10.83 -2.51
C VAL A 205 5.67 -9.55 -2.71
N ALA A 206 6.56 -9.20 -1.78
CA ALA A 206 7.39 -8.00 -1.88
C ALA A 206 8.30 -8.02 -3.12
N ARG A 207 8.94 -9.15 -3.43
CA ARG A 207 9.72 -9.29 -4.68
C ARG A 207 8.88 -9.08 -5.95
N THR A 208 7.66 -9.59 -5.95
CA THR A 208 6.74 -9.40 -7.08
C THR A 208 6.30 -7.94 -7.21
N ILE A 209 6.04 -7.28 -6.09
CA ILE A 209 5.71 -5.84 -6.03
C ILE A 209 6.86 -4.99 -6.56
N ALA A 210 8.08 -5.20 -6.06
CA ALA A 210 9.25 -4.46 -6.48
C ALA A 210 9.48 -4.57 -7.99
N ARG A 211 9.30 -5.77 -8.56
CA ARG A 211 9.36 -6.00 -10.02
C ARG A 211 8.24 -5.27 -10.77
N ALA A 212 7.02 -5.30 -10.28
CA ALA A 212 5.89 -4.61 -10.90
C ALA A 212 6.09 -3.09 -10.92
N ILE A 213 6.63 -2.52 -9.84
CA ILE A 213 6.99 -1.10 -9.73
C ILE A 213 8.12 -0.76 -10.72
N ALA A 214 9.19 -1.54 -10.77
CA ALA A 214 10.28 -1.33 -11.73
C ALA A 214 9.80 -1.39 -13.20
N GLN A 215 8.78 -2.22 -13.49
CA GLN A 215 8.12 -2.31 -14.80
C GLN A 215 7.05 -1.21 -15.02
N LYS A 216 6.83 -0.33 -14.06
CA LYS A 216 5.80 0.73 -14.11
C LYS A 216 4.39 0.18 -14.42
N ARG A 217 4.05 -1.01 -13.89
CA ARG A 217 2.72 -1.63 -14.07
C ARG A 217 1.64 -0.73 -13.47
N ARG A 218 0.63 -0.35 -14.28
CA ARG A 218 -0.45 0.55 -13.81
C ARG A 218 -1.32 -0.09 -12.72
N VAL A 219 -1.68 -1.36 -12.89
CA VAL A 219 -2.42 -2.19 -11.91
C VAL A 219 -1.79 -3.56 -11.89
N MET A 220 -1.53 -4.07 -10.68
CA MET A 220 -0.98 -5.42 -10.49
C MET A 220 -1.74 -6.17 -9.41
N VAL A 221 -2.52 -7.17 -9.82
CA VAL A 221 -3.09 -8.15 -8.88
C VAL A 221 -2.01 -9.18 -8.55
N ILE A 222 -1.70 -9.34 -7.27
CA ILE A 222 -0.71 -10.30 -6.81
C ILE A 222 -1.38 -11.61 -6.49
N ASP A 223 -1.07 -12.53 -7.05
CA ASP A 223 -0.94 -13.82 -7.72
C ASP A 223 -2.00 -13.95 -8.83
N TRP A 224 -1.65 -14.71 -9.89
CA TRP A 224 -2.52 -14.93 -11.07
C TRP A 224 -3.86 -15.56 -10.72
N ARG A 225 -3.90 -16.42 -9.67
CA ARG A 225 -5.13 -17.04 -9.16
C ARG A 225 -6.14 -15.98 -8.69
N TYR A 226 -5.64 -14.98 -7.95
CA TYR A 226 -6.46 -13.85 -7.54
C TYR A 226 -6.86 -12.94 -8.70
N ALA A 227 -6.02 -12.82 -9.74
CA ALA A 227 -6.38 -12.10 -10.94
C ALA A 227 -7.60 -12.75 -11.63
N ILE A 228 -7.63 -14.07 -11.76
CA ILE A 228 -8.76 -14.83 -12.28
C ILE A 228 -9.99 -14.64 -11.39
N ILE A 229 -9.85 -14.86 -10.08
CA ILE A 229 -10.95 -14.71 -9.11
C ILE A 229 -11.57 -13.32 -9.21
N THR A 230 -10.77 -12.27 -9.20
CA THR A 230 -11.27 -10.89 -9.23
C THR A 230 -11.83 -10.49 -10.59
N PHE A 231 -11.35 -11.10 -11.67
CA PHE A 231 -11.97 -10.96 -12.99
C PHE A 231 -13.43 -11.45 -12.95
N PHE A 232 -13.67 -12.66 -12.48
CA PHE A 232 -15.04 -13.19 -12.36
C PHE A 232 -15.88 -12.43 -11.33
N TRP A 233 -15.31 -11.98 -10.21
CA TRP A 233 -16.05 -11.16 -9.24
C TRP A 233 -16.63 -9.89 -9.87
N ARG A 234 -15.91 -9.25 -10.77
CA ARG A 234 -16.38 -8.03 -11.47
C ARG A 234 -17.59 -8.29 -12.35
N LEU A 235 -17.72 -9.48 -12.90
CA LEU A 235 -18.81 -9.85 -13.80
C LEU A 235 -20.10 -10.16 -13.03
N ILE A 236 -20.03 -10.50 -11.74
CA ILE A 236 -21.21 -10.79 -10.93
C ILE A 236 -21.98 -9.48 -10.69
N PRO A 237 -23.29 -9.39 -11.07
CA PRO A 237 -24.12 -8.24 -10.75
C PRO A 237 -24.19 -8.00 -9.23
N ASN A 238 -24.29 -6.74 -8.79
CA ASN A 238 -24.30 -6.43 -7.36
C ASN A 238 -25.49 -7.08 -6.64
N ALA A 239 -26.68 -7.09 -7.24
CA ALA A 239 -27.86 -7.74 -6.66
C ALA A 239 -27.67 -9.25 -6.41
N LEU A 240 -26.87 -9.93 -7.23
CA LEU A 240 -26.52 -11.33 -7.03
C LEU A 240 -25.43 -11.47 -5.96
N TRP A 241 -24.40 -10.61 -6.01
CA TRP A 241 -23.31 -10.59 -5.03
C TRP A 241 -23.81 -10.41 -3.60
N GLU A 242 -24.76 -9.50 -3.37
CA GLU A 242 -25.35 -9.19 -2.07
C GLU A 242 -26.12 -10.38 -1.45
N ARG A 243 -26.62 -11.30 -2.27
CA ARG A 243 -27.29 -12.53 -1.83
C ARG A 243 -26.33 -13.67 -1.50
N MET A 244 -25.05 -13.54 -1.87
CA MET A 244 -24.06 -14.60 -1.66
C MET A 244 -23.59 -14.63 -0.21
N VAL A 245 -23.57 -15.82 0.39
CA VAL A 245 -23.03 -16.03 1.74
C VAL A 245 -21.56 -16.40 1.65
N ILE A 246 -20.68 -15.40 1.78
CA ILE A 246 -19.24 -15.59 1.75
C ILE A 246 -18.71 -15.67 3.19
N ARG A 247 -18.26 -16.86 3.61
CA ARG A 247 -17.74 -17.11 4.96
C ARG A 247 -16.30 -17.59 4.89
N THR A 248 -15.44 -17.05 5.75
CA THR A 248 -14.12 -17.62 6.04
C THR A 248 -14.28 -18.68 7.13
N LYS A 249 -13.66 -19.86 6.95
CA LYS A 249 -13.66 -20.92 7.99
C LYS A 249 -12.78 -20.48 9.17
N ALA A 250 -13.23 -20.73 10.40
CA ALA A 250 -12.37 -20.60 11.58
C ALA A 250 -11.22 -21.62 11.49
N LYS A 251 -10.08 -21.32 12.15
CA LYS A 251 -9.05 -22.33 12.42
C LYS A 251 -9.68 -23.36 13.37
N SER A 252 -9.84 -24.60 12.94
CA SER A 252 -10.08 -25.74 13.82
C SER A 252 -8.85 -25.99 14.65
#